data_e72cc01aee83217058654e4f6727cb7b
#
_entry.id   e72cc01aee83217058654e4f6727cb7b
#
_cell.length_a   1.000
_cell.length_b   1.000
_cell.length_c   1.000
_cell.angle_alpha   90.00
_cell.angle_beta   90.00
_cell.angle_gamma   90.00
#
_symmetry.space_group_name_H-M   'P 1'
#
loop_
_entity.id
_entity.type
_entity.pdbx_description
1 polymer ?
#
loop_
_entity_poly.entity_id
_entity_poly.type
_entity_poly.pdbx_seq_one_letter_code
_entity_poly.pdbx_strand_id
1 'polypeptide(L)'
;MHKYISILLSLIPSLVTGQSLQLQVGLPEASGREIYLAQYYLGNIYAKDTIQLNEEGRGIFKSDTLFPQGLYKIYMDENNHFDFFLGSDQQFLIQNYSFQAENLKIKNSGEAEAFVEYTAFLKILQQKNAEIRKLMETANDTERQAFIEELNELTSRLYASWENLETQFPGSFLAKFVKANHVPALDVSTLPEEVQKNDTLLQNARFYFQQKHFWDNFDYTDERFLYTPIFKNKLETWFTKVLFQHYDSVKIPVFNFIEEVKPKPRIFQFATSYFLNSSINSNIMGMDALFVDIAQKYYMSGKAFWATEESLEKIKENVLFAENNLIGKTAPDLTLESFDGEFVNLHQIDAKYTLVVIYEPNCSHCNVFVPELYADVYLPLRNKGLEVFAIYSMDNKEEWGEFLEKHQLFDWINVWDEHHVSRFKILYDARKTPGLYLLDENKKIIAKKMTVEQVKKFLELELN
;
A
#
# COMPACT_ATOMS: atom_id res chain seq x y z
N MET A 1 -64.99 19.19 48.09
CA MET A 1 -63.79 20.06 48.14
C MET A 1 -62.60 19.24 47.75
N HIS A 2 -62.18 19.29 46.46
CA HIS A 2 -60.97 18.60 45.97
C HIS A 2 -59.94 19.69 45.66
N LYS A 3 -58.83 19.67 46.38
CA LYS A 3 -57.66 20.56 46.20
C LYS A 3 -56.78 19.93 45.09
N TYR A 4 -56.65 20.63 43.97
CA TYR A 4 -55.62 20.30 42.96
C TYR A 4 -54.31 20.94 43.40
N ILE A 5 -53.30 20.11 43.62
CA ILE A 5 -51.91 20.52 43.77
C ILE A 5 -51.26 20.54 42.41
N SER A 6 -51.01 21.73 41.85
CA SER A 6 -50.23 21.90 40.59
C SER A 6 -48.74 21.82 40.96
N ILE A 7 -48.07 20.74 40.52
CA ILE A 7 -46.62 20.64 40.58
C ILE A 7 -46.01 21.41 39.38
N LEU A 8 -45.41 22.56 39.69
CA LEU A 8 -44.61 23.30 38.68
C LEU A 8 -43.29 22.57 38.47
N LEU A 9 -43.16 21.83 37.36
CA LEU A 9 -41.89 21.27 36.94
C LEU A 9 -41.04 22.42 36.35
N SER A 10 -40.08 22.91 37.12
CA SER A 10 -39.06 23.85 36.64
C SER A 10 -38.12 23.09 35.68
N LEU A 11 -38.27 23.29 34.38
CA LEU A 11 -37.30 22.95 33.37
C LEU A 11 -36.03 23.82 33.61
N ILE A 12 -35.02 23.26 34.26
CA ILE A 12 -33.68 23.83 34.26
C ILE A 12 -33.11 23.54 32.86
N PRO A 13 -32.83 24.57 32.04
CA PRO A 13 -32.13 24.34 30.78
C PRO A 13 -30.73 23.86 31.13
N SER A 14 -30.46 22.57 30.85
CA SER A 14 -29.10 22.06 30.83
C SER A 14 -28.36 22.83 29.73
N LEU A 15 -27.52 23.80 30.13
CA LEU A 15 -26.52 24.38 29.25
C LEU A 15 -25.61 23.22 28.83
N VAL A 16 -25.87 22.68 27.65
CA VAL A 16 -24.92 21.85 26.94
C VAL A 16 -23.78 22.80 26.56
N THR A 17 -22.78 22.91 27.39
CA THR A 17 -21.52 23.55 27.05
C THR A 17 -20.94 22.69 25.94
N GLY A 18 -21.02 23.18 24.70
CA GLY A 18 -20.40 22.50 23.55
C GLY A 18 -18.93 22.24 23.88
N GLN A 19 -18.50 20.99 23.71
CA GLN A 19 -17.10 20.63 23.87
C GLN A 19 -16.31 21.40 22.82
N SER A 20 -15.26 22.11 23.23
CA SER A 20 -14.42 22.98 22.39
C SER A 20 -12.95 22.66 22.60
N LEU A 21 -12.14 22.91 21.57
CA LEU A 21 -10.69 22.80 21.68
C LEU A 21 -10.12 24.11 22.26
N GLN A 22 -9.24 23.99 23.26
CA GLN A 22 -8.45 25.08 23.80
C GLN A 22 -7.07 24.59 24.23
N LEU A 23 -6.07 24.73 23.34
CA LEU A 23 -4.69 24.36 23.63
C LEU A 23 -3.89 25.62 23.96
N GLN A 24 -3.53 25.76 25.23
CA GLN A 24 -2.60 26.81 25.68
C GLN A 24 -1.18 26.35 25.37
N VAL A 25 -0.35 27.20 24.79
CA VAL A 25 1.04 26.89 24.49
C VAL A 25 1.98 27.88 25.17
N GLY A 26 3.13 27.34 25.62
CA GLY A 26 4.23 28.12 26.20
C GLY A 26 5.56 27.63 25.59
N LEU A 27 6.08 28.40 24.64
CA LEU A 27 7.27 28.08 23.84
C LEU A 27 8.22 29.28 23.83
N PRO A 28 9.04 29.49 24.86
CA PRO A 28 9.89 30.68 25.00
C PRO A 28 10.84 30.90 23.81
N GLU A 29 11.39 29.83 23.19
CA GLU A 29 12.25 29.96 22.02
C GLU A 29 11.53 30.43 20.76
N ALA A 30 10.20 30.36 20.72
CA ALA A 30 9.35 30.87 19.66
C ALA A 30 8.70 32.24 20.02
N SER A 31 9.23 32.96 21.00
CA SER A 31 8.74 34.27 21.38
C SER A 31 8.61 35.21 20.19
N GLY A 32 7.42 35.83 20.05
CA GLY A 32 7.10 36.72 18.95
C GLY A 32 7.05 36.05 17.56
N ARG A 33 7.05 34.72 17.49
CA ARG A 33 7.01 33.95 16.22
C ARG A 33 5.62 33.37 15.94
N GLU A 34 5.39 33.09 14.67
CA GLU A 34 4.23 32.33 14.22
C GLU A 34 4.48 30.84 14.37
N ILE A 35 3.49 30.11 14.88
CA ILE A 35 3.50 28.64 14.98
C ILE A 35 2.22 28.05 14.43
N TYR A 36 2.33 26.82 13.94
CA TYR A 36 1.25 26.07 13.31
C TYR A 36 0.85 24.88 14.17
N LEU A 37 -0.46 24.67 14.33
CA LEU A 37 -1.03 23.41 14.77
C LEU A 37 -1.28 22.56 13.54
N ALA A 38 -0.54 21.46 13.39
CA ALA A 38 -0.66 20.56 12.27
C ALA A 38 -1.23 19.21 12.71
N GLN A 39 -1.98 18.56 11.82
CA GLN A 39 -2.63 17.29 12.03
C GLN A 39 -2.09 16.24 11.05
N TYR A 40 -1.83 15.05 11.54
CA TYR A 40 -1.63 13.90 10.67
C TYR A 40 -2.96 13.48 10.04
N TYR A 41 -2.93 13.17 8.74
CA TYR A 41 -4.06 12.57 8.05
C TYR A 41 -3.57 11.72 6.87
N LEU A 42 -3.85 10.42 6.93
CA LEU A 42 -3.44 9.45 5.89
C LEU A 42 -1.94 9.50 5.59
N GLY A 43 -1.13 9.64 6.62
CA GLY A 43 0.33 9.68 6.53
C GLY A 43 0.93 11.02 6.08
N ASN A 44 0.11 12.01 5.74
CA ASN A 44 0.55 13.38 5.47
C ASN A 44 0.28 14.30 6.66
N ILE A 45 0.87 15.48 6.64
CA ILE A 45 0.71 16.50 7.69
C ILE A 45 0.07 17.74 7.07
N TYR A 46 -0.99 18.22 7.69
CA TYR A 46 -1.78 19.37 7.25
C TYR A 46 -1.89 20.41 8.33
N ALA A 47 -1.58 21.67 8.03
CA ALA A 47 -1.83 22.79 8.93
C ALA A 47 -3.35 22.93 9.18
N LYS A 48 -3.74 23.02 10.45
CA LYS A 48 -5.13 23.18 10.89
C LYS A 48 -5.42 24.57 11.40
N ASP A 49 -4.44 25.17 12.08
CA ASP A 49 -4.56 26.48 12.68
C ASP A 49 -3.18 27.13 12.81
N THR A 50 -3.16 28.46 12.94
CA THR A 50 -1.95 29.26 13.04
C THR A 50 -2.15 30.35 14.06
N ILE A 51 -1.17 30.54 14.95
CA ILE A 51 -1.20 31.62 15.94
C ILE A 51 0.14 32.36 16.01
N GLN A 52 0.07 33.64 16.34
CA GLN A 52 1.21 34.45 16.71
C GLN A 52 1.44 34.35 18.21
N LEU A 53 2.63 33.95 18.66
CA LEU A 53 2.99 33.96 20.06
C LEU A 53 3.34 35.37 20.53
N ASN A 54 3.05 35.68 21.81
CA ASN A 54 3.44 36.95 22.42
C ASN A 54 4.95 36.97 22.74
N GLU A 55 5.43 38.09 23.32
CA GLU A 55 6.84 38.29 23.70
C GLU A 55 7.34 37.28 24.77
N GLU A 56 6.42 36.62 25.49
CA GLU A 56 6.74 35.59 26.46
C GLU A 56 6.68 34.15 25.85
N GLY A 57 6.45 34.04 24.53
CA GLY A 57 6.28 32.76 23.85
C GLY A 57 4.95 32.06 24.18
N ARG A 58 3.90 32.81 24.55
CA ARG A 58 2.60 32.25 24.90
C ARG A 58 1.56 32.51 23.84
N GLY A 59 0.66 31.54 23.67
CA GLY A 59 -0.48 31.64 22.74
C GLY A 59 -1.55 30.60 23.05
N ILE A 60 -2.65 30.62 22.29
CA ILE A 60 -3.77 29.69 22.47
C ILE A 60 -4.36 29.35 21.11
N PHE A 61 -4.42 28.07 20.77
CA PHE A 61 -5.26 27.56 19.70
C PHE A 61 -6.68 27.33 20.23
N LYS A 62 -7.69 27.82 19.50
CA LYS A 62 -9.11 27.69 19.88
C LYS A 62 -9.97 27.24 18.72
N SER A 63 -10.94 26.36 19.02
CA SER A 63 -12.00 25.99 18.09
C SER A 63 -13.30 25.74 18.86
N ASP A 64 -14.42 26.14 18.31
CA ASP A 64 -15.75 25.88 18.89
C ASP A 64 -16.16 24.40 18.78
N THR A 65 -15.39 23.58 18.08
CA THR A 65 -15.59 22.14 17.93
C THR A 65 -14.33 21.37 18.31
N LEU A 66 -14.52 20.13 18.78
CA LEU A 66 -13.42 19.21 18.98
C LEU A 66 -12.76 18.84 17.64
N PHE A 67 -11.45 18.63 17.70
CA PHE A 67 -10.70 18.04 16.58
C PHE A 67 -10.71 16.52 16.68
N PRO A 68 -10.49 15.80 15.58
CA PRO A 68 -10.33 14.35 15.62
C PRO A 68 -9.20 13.93 16.58
N GLN A 69 -9.45 12.88 17.38
CA GLN A 69 -8.39 12.30 18.20
C GLN A 69 -7.29 11.73 17.30
N GLY A 70 -6.03 11.90 17.70
CA GLY A 70 -4.90 11.47 16.87
C GLY A 70 -3.59 12.09 17.25
N LEU A 71 -2.63 12.00 16.35
CA LEU A 71 -1.32 12.62 16.49
C LEU A 71 -1.33 14.00 15.83
N TYR A 72 -0.85 14.99 16.59
CA TYR A 72 -0.73 16.37 16.16
C TYR A 72 0.71 16.85 16.32
N LYS A 73 1.03 17.93 15.63
CA LYS A 73 2.35 18.54 15.66
C LYS A 73 2.23 20.03 15.91
N ILE A 74 3.03 20.53 16.85
CA ILE A 74 3.38 21.96 16.87
C ILE A 74 4.58 22.13 15.96
N TYR A 75 4.46 23.01 14.97
CA TYR A 75 5.46 23.25 13.95
C TYR A 75 5.76 24.74 13.84
N MET A 76 7.02 25.11 13.85
CA MET A 76 7.52 26.44 13.52
C MET A 76 8.33 26.41 12.24
N ASP A 77 9.28 25.49 12.13
CA ASP A 77 10.11 25.24 10.97
C ASP A 77 10.63 23.78 10.96
N GLU A 78 11.46 23.42 9.97
CA GLU A 78 11.98 22.05 9.79
C GLU A 78 12.75 21.51 11.01
N ASN A 79 13.40 22.35 11.78
CA ASN A 79 14.20 21.97 12.95
C ASN A 79 13.43 22.14 14.27
N ASN A 80 12.38 22.94 14.27
CA ASN A 80 11.65 23.35 15.46
C ASN A 80 10.20 22.87 15.38
N HIS A 81 9.99 21.62 15.76
CA HIS A 81 8.67 20.98 15.84
C HIS A 81 8.70 19.82 16.83
N PHE A 82 7.54 19.44 17.32
CA PHE A 82 7.34 18.23 18.12
C PHE A 82 5.93 17.70 17.98
N ASP A 83 5.77 16.39 18.18
CA ASP A 83 4.48 15.72 18.17
C ASP A 83 3.88 15.63 19.57
N PHE A 84 2.55 15.64 19.63
CA PHE A 84 1.78 15.36 20.83
C PHE A 84 0.50 14.61 20.49
N PHE A 85 -0.05 13.92 21.48
CA PHE A 85 -1.30 13.17 21.32
C PHE A 85 -2.49 14.05 21.73
N LEU A 86 -3.52 14.10 20.86
CA LEU A 86 -4.79 14.75 21.15
C LEU A 86 -5.84 13.66 21.37
N GLY A 87 -6.21 13.46 22.65
CA GLY A 87 -7.21 12.49 23.07
C GLY A 87 -8.62 13.08 23.16
N SER A 88 -9.37 12.58 24.15
CA SER A 88 -10.72 13.06 24.46
C SER A 88 -10.71 14.45 25.13
N ASP A 89 -9.73 14.72 26.00
CA ASP A 89 -9.54 16.02 26.60
C ASP A 89 -8.80 16.95 25.66
N GLN A 90 -9.44 18.06 25.30
CA GLN A 90 -8.87 19.02 24.34
C GLN A 90 -8.74 20.43 24.92
N GLN A 91 -8.68 20.53 26.26
CA GLN A 91 -8.47 21.79 26.99
C GLN A 91 -7.29 21.63 27.93
N PHE A 92 -6.06 21.88 27.43
CA PHE A 92 -4.85 21.64 28.20
C PHE A 92 -3.70 22.60 27.85
N LEU A 93 -2.62 22.50 28.61
CA LEU A 93 -1.41 23.31 28.46
C LEU A 93 -0.27 22.47 27.90
N ILE A 94 0.36 23.00 26.87
CA ILE A 94 1.59 22.47 26.23
C ILE A 94 2.74 23.42 26.54
N GLN A 95 3.82 22.92 27.12
CA GLN A 95 5.05 23.68 27.39
C GLN A 95 6.25 22.94 26.80
N ASN A 96 7.10 23.67 26.10
CA ASN A 96 8.37 23.13 25.62
C ASN A 96 9.40 24.27 25.47
N TYR A 97 10.55 24.10 26.10
CA TYR A 97 11.58 25.16 26.12
C TYR A 97 12.44 25.19 24.87
N SER A 98 12.60 24.08 24.17
CA SER A 98 13.60 23.95 23.10
C SER A 98 13.12 23.12 21.90
N PHE A 99 11.83 22.93 21.73
CA PHE A 99 11.23 22.03 20.74
C PHE A 99 11.72 20.56 20.80
N GLN A 100 12.61 20.23 21.74
CA GLN A 100 13.05 18.85 21.95
C GLN A 100 11.98 18.04 22.67
N ALA A 101 11.78 16.78 22.26
CA ALA A 101 10.76 15.90 22.83
C ALA A 101 10.93 15.72 24.36
N GLU A 102 12.16 15.72 24.85
CA GLU A 102 12.51 15.56 26.27
C GLU A 102 12.07 16.74 27.14
N ASN A 103 11.87 17.91 26.53
CA ASN A 103 11.45 19.14 27.22
C ASN A 103 9.94 19.38 27.13
N LEU A 104 9.22 18.49 26.43
CA LEU A 104 7.78 18.58 26.29
C LEU A 104 7.10 18.24 27.63
N LYS A 105 6.26 19.15 28.12
CA LYS A 105 5.40 18.97 29.29
C LYS A 105 3.97 19.31 28.91
N ILE A 106 3.05 18.43 29.25
CA ILE A 106 1.62 18.64 29.08
C ILE A 106 0.98 18.63 30.46
N LYS A 107 -0.07 19.44 30.68
CA LYS A 107 -0.84 19.50 31.92
C LYS A 107 -2.33 19.63 31.61
N ASN A 108 -3.15 18.99 32.41
CA ASN A 108 -4.61 18.96 32.32
C ASN A 108 -5.18 18.12 31.19
N SER A 109 -4.42 17.12 30.72
CA SER A 109 -4.94 16.03 29.85
C SER A 109 -4.22 14.74 30.19
N GLY A 110 -4.92 13.82 30.82
CA GLY A 110 -4.32 12.56 31.27
C GLY A 110 -3.77 11.73 30.10
N GLU A 111 -4.51 11.61 28.99
CA GLU A 111 -4.04 10.87 27.81
C GLU A 111 -2.80 11.53 27.18
N ALA A 112 -2.77 12.84 27.05
CA ALA A 112 -1.63 13.53 26.44
C ALA A 112 -0.38 13.52 27.35
N GLU A 113 -0.55 13.62 28.68
CA GLU A 113 0.54 13.46 29.65
C GLU A 113 1.11 12.05 29.60
N ALA A 114 0.25 11.04 29.65
CA ALA A 114 0.66 9.63 29.55
C ALA A 114 1.37 9.30 28.22
N PHE A 115 0.99 9.94 27.12
CA PHE A 115 1.69 9.79 25.84
C PHE A 115 3.12 10.33 25.89
N VAL A 116 3.35 11.47 26.54
CA VAL A 116 4.71 12.03 26.73
C VAL A 116 5.57 11.07 27.55
N GLU A 117 5.03 10.53 28.63
CA GLU A 117 5.73 9.55 29.47
C GLU A 117 6.04 8.26 28.69
N TYR A 118 5.07 7.77 27.93
CA TYR A 118 5.22 6.58 27.11
C TYR A 118 6.29 6.76 26.02
N THR A 119 6.33 7.89 25.33
CA THR A 119 7.34 8.16 24.29
C THR A 119 8.75 8.28 24.88
N ALA A 120 8.89 8.90 26.06
CA ALA A 120 10.16 8.93 26.79
C ALA A 120 10.62 7.51 27.21
N PHE A 121 9.69 6.70 27.70
CA PHE A 121 9.96 5.29 28.03
C PHE A 121 10.38 4.47 26.81
N LEU A 122 9.65 4.63 25.68
CA LEU A 122 10.02 3.95 24.43
C LEU A 122 11.44 4.30 23.96
N LYS A 123 11.83 5.57 24.06
CA LYS A 123 13.18 6.01 23.68
C LYS A 123 14.24 5.27 24.49
N ILE A 124 14.02 5.11 25.80
CA ILE A 124 14.95 4.36 26.67
C ILE A 124 15.02 2.89 26.25
N LEU A 125 13.87 2.24 25.98
CA LEU A 125 13.83 0.86 25.52
C LEU A 125 14.54 0.67 24.18
N GLN A 126 14.33 1.59 23.23
CA GLN A 126 14.99 1.54 21.91
C GLN A 126 16.50 1.69 22.02
N GLN A 127 17.00 2.60 22.86
CA GLN A 127 18.42 2.79 23.09
C GLN A 127 19.05 1.52 23.67
N LYS A 128 18.42 0.94 24.70
CA LYS A 128 18.91 -0.32 25.31
C LYS A 128 18.89 -1.48 24.31
N ASN A 129 17.80 -1.61 23.52
CA ASN A 129 17.71 -2.65 22.51
C ASN A 129 18.84 -2.51 21.46
N ALA A 130 19.11 -1.29 20.99
CA ALA A 130 20.19 -1.03 20.03
C ALA A 130 21.58 -1.36 20.61
N GLU A 131 21.81 -1.01 21.89
CA GLU A 131 23.06 -1.33 22.60
C GLU A 131 23.25 -2.85 22.72
N ILE A 132 22.25 -3.58 23.20
CA ILE A 132 22.31 -5.05 23.33
C ILE A 132 22.57 -5.69 21.98
N ARG A 133 21.86 -5.29 20.92
CA ARG A 133 22.07 -5.85 19.58
C ARG A 133 23.49 -5.64 19.07
N LYS A 134 24.08 -4.49 19.33
CA LYS A 134 25.47 -4.20 18.98
C LYS A 134 26.44 -5.10 19.75
N LEU A 135 26.21 -5.34 21.05
CA LEU A 135 27.02 -6.25 21.84
C LEU A 135 26.90 -7.70 21.37
N MET A 136 25.71 -8.12 20.91
CA MET A 136 25.48 -9.46 20.38
C MET A 136 26.31 -9.78 19.12
N GLU A 137 26.76 -8.80 18.36
CA GLU A 137 27.55 -9.01 17.14
C GLU A 137 28.90 -9.69 17.44
N THR A 138 29.48 -9.42 18.63
CA THR A 138 30.80 -9.93 19.05
C THR A 138 30.73 -10.92 20.22
N ALA A 139 29.53 -11.22 20.72
CA ALA A 139 29.30 -12.05 21.88
C ALA A 139 29.54 -13.55 21.60
N ASN A 140 30.06 -14.27 22.57
CA ASN A 140 30.09 -15.73 22.58
C ASN A 140 28.70 -16.31 22.90
N ASP A 141 28.51 -17.62 22.80
CA ASP A 141 27.22 -18.27 22.96
C ASP A 141 26.56 -18.03 24.33
N THR A 142 27.36 -18.02 25.41
CA THR A 142 26.84 -17.78 26.76
C THR A 142 26.38 -16.31 26.94
N GLU A 143 27.18 -15.37 26.47
CA GLU A 143 26.83 -13.96 26.49
C GLU A 143 25.59 -13.67 25.61
N ARG A 144 25.53 -14.33 24.45
CA ARG A 144 24.37 -14.19 23.52
C ARG A 144 23.09 -14.65 24.17
N GLN A 145 23.11 -15.75 24.93
CA GLN A 145 21.93 -16.22 25.67
C GLN A 145 21.48 -15.20 26.73
N ALA A 146 22.43 -14.62 27.49
CA ALA A 146 22.10 -13.57 28.46
C ALA A 146 21.48 -12.33 27.79
N PHE A 147 22.00 -11.91 26.64
CA PHE A 147 21.42 -10.80 25.86
C PHE A 147 20.02 -11.11 25.32
N ILE A 148 19.73 -12.34 24.94
CA ILE A 148 18.37 -12.76 24.55
C ILE A 148 17.41 -12.62 25.73
N GLU A 149 17.82 -13.02 26.93
CA GLU A 149 17.01 -12.87 28.15
C GLU A 149 16.75 -11.40 28.46
N GLU A 150 17.74 -10.52 28.32
CA GLU A 150 17.58 -9.09 28.51
C GLU A 150 16.63 -8.45 27.46
N LEU A 151 16.70 -8.86 26.20
CA LEU A 151 15.76 -8.43 25.15
C LEU A 151 14.33 -8.88 25.46
N ASN A 152 14.15 -10.08 26.01
CA ASN A 152 12.83 -10.57 26.43
C ASN A 152 12.29 -9.77 27.62
N GLU A 153 13.15 -9.35 28.55
CA GLU A 153 12.74 -8.46 29.65
C GLU A 153 12.30 -7.09 29.13
N LEU A 154 13.03 -6.48 28.17
CA LEU A 154 12.62 -5.22 27.55
C LEU A 154 11.24 -5.36 26.87
N THR A 155 11.01 -6.47 26.20
CA THR A 155 9.72 -6.78 25.57
C THR A 155 8.60 -6.90 26.60
N SER A 156 8.84 -7.60 27.70
CA SER A 156 7.89 -7.75 28.80
C SER A 156 7.54 -6.40 29.43
N ARG A 157 8.52 -5.52 29.62
CA ARG A 157 8.31 -4.16 30.12
C ARG A 157 7.47 -3.30 29.17
N LEU A 158 7.68 -3.48 27.86
CA LEU A 158 6.83 -2.81 26.86
C LEU A 158 5.37 -3.26 26.98
N TYR A 159 5.12 -4.57 27.07
CA TYR A 159 3.76 -5.10 27.23
C TYR A 159 3.09 -4.63 28.52
N ALA A 160 3.82 -4.65 29.63
CA ALA A 160 3.32 -4.13 30.91
C ALA A 160 2.96 -2.64 30.82
N SER A 161 3.69 -1.84 30.02
CA SER A 161 3.35 -0.43 29.81
C SER A 161 2.02 -0.26 29.05
N TRP A 162 1.71 -1.12 28.08
CA TRP A 162 0.44 -1.10 27.37
C TRP A 162 -0.75 -1.52 28.25
N GLU A 163 -0.56 -2.54 29.08
CA GLU A 163 -1.58 -2.98 30.06
C GLU A 163 -1.87 -1.87 31.08
N ASN A 164 -0.83 -1.18 31.52
CA ASN A 164 -0.98 -0.04 32.42
C ASN A 164 -1.79 1.10 31.77
N LEU A 165 -1.47 1.47 30.53
CA LEU A 165 -2.24 2.49 29.78
C LEU A 165 -3.68 2.07 29.53
N GLU A 166 -3.95 0.80 29.22
CA GLU A 166 -5.31 0.28 29.10
C GLU A 166 -6.07 0.35 30.43
N THR A 167 -5.39 0.08 31.55
CA THR A 167 -5.97 0.16 32.89
C THR A 167 -6.26 1.60 33.32
N GLN A 168 -5.37 2.53 33.00
CA GLN A 168 -5.53 3.95 33.31
C GLN A 168 -6.58 4.62 32.42
N PHE A 169 -6.65 4.26 31.15
CA PHE A 169 -7.52 4.85 30.14
C PHE A 169 -8.30 3.78 29.37
N PRO A 170 -9.24 3.08 30.01
CA PRO A 170 -9.94 1.93 29.42
C PRO A 170 -10.66 2.32 28.12
N GLY A 171 -10.37 1.61 27.02
CA GLY A 171 -11.00 1.84 25.73
C GLY A 171 -10.66 3.18 25.05
N SER A 172 -9.71 3.94 25.60
CA SER A 172 -9.26 5.21 25.01
C SER A 172 -8.55 4.98 23.66
N PHE A 173 -8.45 6.04 22.86
CA PHE A 173 -7.69 5.95 21.62
C PHE A 173 -6.19 5.83 21.89
N LEU A 174 -5.67 6.42 22.96
CA LEU A 174 -4.28 6.26 23.35
C LEU A 174 -3.93 4.80 23.61
N ALA A 175 -4.74 4.08 24.40
CA ALA A 175 -4.51 2.67 24.69
C ALA A 175 -4.50 1.79 23.42
N LYS A 176 -5.38 2.06 22.46
CA LYS A 176 -5.37 1.41 21.14
C LYS A 176 -4.13 1.80 20.32
N PHE A 177 -3.78 3.09 20.31
CA PHE A 177 -2.69 3.63 19.50
C PHE A 177 -1.33 3.04 19.88
N VAL A 178 -1.02 2.91 21.16
CA VAL A 178 0.29 2.42 21.62
C VAL A 178 0.55 0.95 21.25
N LYS A 179 -0.51 0.15 21.13
CA LYS A 179 -0.44 -1.27 20.70
C LYS A 179 -0.46 -1.45 19.18
N ALA A 180 -0.90 -0.45 18.44
CA ALA A 180 -1.30 -0.56 17.04
C ALA A 180 -0.20 -1.09 16.10
N ASN A 181 1.06 -0.84 16.39
CA ASN A 181 2.18 -1.33 15.58
C ASN A 181 2.67 -2.73 15.99
N HIS A 182 2.17 -3.26 17.11
CA HIS A 182 2.60 -4.57 17.55
C HIS A 182 1.93 -5.68 16.73
N VAL A 183 2.75 -6.52 16.12
CA VAL A 183 2.34 -7.78 15.51
C VAL A 183 2.88 -8.91 16.41
N PRO A 184 2.03 -9.81 16.92
CA PRO A 184 2.47 -10.92 17.73
C PRO A 184 3.55 -11.74 17.05
N ALA A 185 4.50 -12.24 17.83
CA ALA A 185 5.53 -13.16 17.34
C ALA A 185 5.09 -14.60 17.55
N LEU A 186 5.44 -15.47 16.59
CA LEU A 186 5.21 -16.90 16.73
C LEU A 186 6.13 -17.47 17.82
N ASP A 187 5.53 -18.11 18.82
CA ASP A 187 6.30 -18.90 19.79
C ASP A 187 6.71 -20.22 19.13
N VAL A 188 7.97 -20.29 18.74
CA VAL A 188 8.56 -21.45 18.04
C VAL A 188 8.50 -22.71 18.90
N SER A 189 8.55 -22.59 20.24
CA SER A 189 8.51 -23.73 21.16
C SER A 189 7.19 -24.51 21.11
N THR A 190 6.12 -23.87 20.64
CA THR A 190 4.78 -24.50 20.49
C THR A 190 4.64 -25.34 19.21
N LEU A 191 5.59 -25.27 18.30
CA LEU A 191 5.56 -25.98 17.03
C LEU A 191 6.07 -27.43 17.18
N PRO A 192 5.65 -28.35 16.29
CA PRO A 192 6.24 -29.68 16.22
C PRO A 192 7.76 -29.63 16.01
N GLU A 193 8.49 -30.57 16.61
CA GLU A 193 9.98 -30.61 16.56
C GLU A 193 10.52 -30.67 15.13
N GLU A 194 9.82 -31.35 14.22
CA GLU A 194 10.15 -31.39 12.80
C GLU A 194 10.14 -30.00 12.15
N VAL A 195 9.17 -29.16 12.50
CA VAL A 195 9.06 -27.79 12.00
C VAL A 195 10.16 -26.91 12.60
N GLN A 196 10.43 -27.06 13.90
CA GLN A 196 11.49 -26.29 14.59
C GLN A 196 12.87 -26.52 13.98
N LYS A 197 13.16 -27.76 13.52
CA LYS A 197 14.47 -28.18 12.98
C LYS A 197 14.61 -27.96 11.47
N ASN A 198 13.55 -27.59 10.77
CA ASN A 198 13.55 -27.38 9.31
C ASN A 198 13.33 -25.90 8.99
N ASP A 199 14.38 -25.24 8.49
CA ASP A 199 14.36 -23.80 8.22
C ASP A 199 13.22 -23.38 7.28
N THR A 200 12.95 -24.17 6.24
CA THR A 200 11.87 -23.87 5.27
C THR A 200 10.49 -23.95 5.92
N LEU A 201 10.24 -25.04 6.70
CA LEU A 201 8.97 -25.19 7.40
C LEU A 201 8.78 -24.12 8.47
N LEU A 202 9.85 -23.76 9.17
CA LEU A 202 9.82 -22.71 10.18
C LEU A 202 9.56 -21.33 9.57
N GLN A 203 10.20 -20.99 8.44
CA GLN A 203 9.91 -19.75 7.71
C GLN A 203 8.46 -19.71 7.24
N ASN A 204 7.92 -20.79 6.68
CA ASN A 204 6.53 -20.87 6.28
C ASN A 204 5.58 -20.70 7.49
N ALA A 205 5.87 -21.36 8.62
CA ALA A 205 5.06 -21.21 9.82
C ALA A 205 5.04 -19.75 10.33
N ARG A 206 6.19 -19.07 10.33
CA ARG A 206 6.30 -17.65 10.69
C ARG A 206 5.51 -16.77 9.73
N PHE A 207 5.61 -17.02 8.43
CA PHE A 207 4.90 -16.27 7.40
C PHE A 207 3.38 -16.38 7.56
N TYR A 208 2.84 -17.60 7.68
CA TYR A 208 1.40 -17.79 7.86
C TYR A 208 0.89 -17.28 9.21
N PHE A 209 1.70 -17.39 10.26
CA PHE A 209 1.38 -16.79 11.55
C PHE A 209 1.28 -15.27 11.45
N GLN A 210 2.27 -14.63 10.82
CA GLN A 210 2.26 -13.18 10.61
C GLN A 210 1.06 -12.73 9.78
N GLN A 211 0.72 -13.44 8.70
CA GLN A 211 -0.47 -13.11 7.91
C GLN A 211 -1.74 -13.13 8.75
N LYS A 212 -1.90 -14.18 9.57
CA LYS A 212 -3.08 -14.38 10.39
C LYS A 212 -3.22 -13.33 11.49
N HIS A 213 -2.10 -12.94 12.12
CA HIS A 213 -2.06 -12.11 13.32
C HIS A 213 -1.64 -10.66 13.08
N PHE A 214 -1.52 -10.24 11.82
CA PHE A 214 -1.03 -8.90 11.46
C PHE A 214 -1.91 -7.77 12.01
N TRP A 215 -3.21 -7.99 12.09
CA TRP A 215 -4.20 -7.00 12.52
C TRP A 215 -4.65 -7.13 13.98
N ASP A 216 -4.17 -8.12 14.75
CA ASP A 216 -4.68 -8.44 16.09
C ASP A 216 -4.73 -7.25 17.06
N ASN A 217 -3.75 -6.36 16.99
CA ASN A 217 -3.69 -5.16 17.85
C ASN A 217 -4.07 -3.87 17.13
N PHE A 218 -4.68 -3.98 15.94
CA PHE A 218 -5.04 -2.82 15.13
C PHE A 218 -6.48 -2.92 14.61
N ASP A 219 -7.35 -2.13 15.21
CA ASP A 219 -8.73 -1.98 14.73
C ASP A 219 -8.76 -1.06 13.50
N TYR A 220 -8.58 -1.65 12.30
CA TYR A 220 -8.58 -0.89 11.05
C TYR A 220 -9.96 -0.33 10.67
N THR A 221 -10.99 -0.55 11.49
CA THR A 221 -12.32 0.08 11.34
C THR A 221 -12.46 1.37 12.18
N ASP A 222 -11.50 1.66 13.06
CA ASP A 222 -11.49 2.87 13.86
C ASP A 222 -10.92 4.06 13.05
N GLU A 223 -11.79 4.96 12.60
CA GLU A 223 -11.41 6.11 11.77
C GLU A 223 -10.40 7.07 12.42
N ARG A 224 -10.21 6.99 13.74
CA ARG A 224 -9.21 7.82 14.44
C ARG A 224 -7.78 7.49 13.97
N PHE A 225 -7.52 6.25 13.57
CA PHE A 225 -6.22 5.88 13.01
C PHE A 225 -5.85 6.60 11.72
N LEU A 226 -6.83 7.14 10.97
CA LEU A 226 -6.55 7.98 9.81
C LEU A 226 -5.79 9.25 10.18
N TYR A 227 -5.92 9.70 11.44
CA TYR A 227 -5.24 10.88 12.00
C TYR A 227 -3.91 10.51 12.68
N THR A 228 -3.29 9.45 12.23
CA THR A 228 -1.96 8.99 12.64
C THR A 228 -1.16 8.53 11.43
N PRO A 229 0.17 8.41 11.50
CA PRO A 229 0.95 7.82 10.41
C PRO A 229 0.81 6.29 10.31
N ILE A 230 0.18 5.63 11.32
CA ILE A 230 0.18 4.16 11.44
C ILE A 230 -0.68 3.51 10.36
N PHE A 231 -1.89 4.02 10.12
CA PHE A 231 -2.89 3.38 9.26
C PHE A 231 -2.35 3.10 7.85
N LYS A 232 -1.87 4.15 7.20
CA LYS A 232 -1.33 4.06 5.84
C LYS A 232 -0.15 3.09 5.78
N ASN A 233 0.83 3.26 6.66
CA ASN A 233 2.05 2.44 6.68
C ASN A 233 1.73 0.95 6.94
N LYS A 234 0.76 0.68 7.82
CA LYS A 234 0.34 -0.69 8.13
C LYS A 234 -0.41 -1.32 6.96
N LEU A 235 -1.31 -0.58 6.30
CA LEU A 235 -2.01 -1.06 5.10
C LEU A 235 -1.04 -1.35 3.96
N GLU A 236 -0.08 -0.44 3.71
CA GLU A 236 0.98 -0.63 2.71
C GLU A 236 1.83 -1.87 3.01
N THR A 237 2.26 -2.02 4.27
CA THR A 237 3.07 -3.18 4.69
C THR A 237 2.29 -4.48 4.53
N TRP A 238 1.02 -4.51 4.94
CA TRP A 238 0.17 -5.68 4.77
C TRP A 238 0.04 -6.09 3.31
N PHE A 239 -0.35 -5.14 2.45
CA PHE A 239 -0.57 -5.42 1.05
C PHE A 239 0.71 -5.82 0.30
N THR A 240 1.86 -5.15 0.57
CA THR A 240 3.08 -5.32 -0.22
C THR A 240 4.06 -6.35 0.34
N LYS A 241 3.99 -6.68 1.65
CA LYS A 241 5.00 -7.52 2.33
C LYS A 241 4.42 -8.71 3.08
N VAL A 242 3.17 -8.61 3.56
CA VAL A 242 2.54 -9.68 4.36
C VAL A 242 1.71 -10.62 3.48
N LEU A 243 1.02 -10.09 2.48
CA LEU A 243 0.32 -10.93 1.49
C LEU A 243 1.31 -11.51 0.48
N PHE A 244 1.09 -12.76 0.10
CA PHE A 244 1.83 -13.36 -1.00
C PHE A 244 1.50 -12.64 -2.30
N GLN A 245 2.53 -12.13 -3.00
CA GLN A 245 2.39 -11.23 -4.14
C GLN A 245 2.00 -11.98 -5.42
N HIS A 246 0.80 -12.52 -5.44
CA HIS A 246 0.16 -13.18 -6.57
C HIS A 246 -1.34 -12.85 -6.57
N TYR A 247 -1.92 -12.61 -7.74
CA TYR A 247 -3.33 -12.18 -7.86
C TYR A 247 -4.30 -13.05 -7.07
N ASP A 248 -4.24 -14.39 -7.21
CA ASP A 248 -5.15 -15.30 -6.53
C ASP A 248 -5.01 -15.26 -5.00
N SER A 249 -3.80 -14.93 -4.51
CA SER A 249 -3.52 -14.85 -3.07
C SER A 249 -3.95 -13.51 -2.47
N VAL A 250 -3.87 -12.41 -3.23
CA VAL A 250 -4.24 -11.08 -2.72
C VAL A 250 -5.71 -10.75 -2.90
N LYS A 251 -6.38 -11.33 -3.90
CA LYS A 251 -7.76 -11.03 -4.25
C LYS A 251 -8.71 -11.14 -3.07
N ILE A 252 -8.79 -12.32 -2.46
CA ILE A 252 -9.74 -12.59 -1.37
C ILE A 252 -9.47 -11.71 -0.15
N PRO A 253 -8.22 -11.64 0.39
CA PRO A 253 -7.93 -10.75 1.51
C PRO A 253 -8.26 -9.28 1.26
N VAL A 254 -7.92 -8.75 0.09
CA VAL A 254 -8.19 -7.36 -0.27
C VAL A 254 -9.69 -7.08 -0.34
N PHE A 255 -10.47 -7.96 -0.97
CA PHE A 255 -11.92 -7.77 -1.04
C PHE A 255 -12.59 -7.91 0.33
N ASN A 256 -12.15 -8.83 1.16
CA ASN A 256 -12.65 -8.96 2.54
C ASN A 256 -12.38 -7.69 3.33
N PHE A 257 -11.15 -7.15 3.26
CA PHE A 257 -10.81 -5.88 3.90
C PHE A 257 -11.71 -4.72 3.45
N ILE A 258 -11.89 -4.55 2.12
CA ILE A 258 -12.73 -3.48 1.57
C ILE A 258 -14.19 -3.61 2.03
N GLU A 259 -14.76 -4.83 2.01
CA GLU A 259 -16.15 -5.03 2.44
C GLU A 259 -16.32 -4.79 3.95
N GLU A 260 -15.35 -5.14 4.77
CA GLU A 260 -15.40 -4.93 6.22
C GLU A 260 -15.33 -3.44 6.58
N VAL A 261 -14.50 -2.66 5.87
CA VAL A 261 -14.39 -1.21 6.11
C VAL A 261 -15.47 -0.38 5.40
N LYS A 262 -16.31 -0.99 4.58
CA LYS A 262 -17.35 -0.31 3.80
C LYS A 262 -18.33 0.54 4.65
N PRO A 263 -18.69 0.15 5.89
CA PRO A 263 -19.49 1.00 6.78
C PRO A 263 -18.77 2.25 7.29
N LYS A 264 -17.46 2.39 7.03
CA LYS A 264 -16.58 3.49 7.44
C LYS A 264 -16.17 4.31 6.21
N PRO A 265 -16.92 5.35 5.81
CA PRO A 265 -16.78 5.97 4.49
C PRO A 265 -15.38 6.46 4.17
N ARG A 266 -14.66 7.04 5.14
CA ARG A 266 -13.30 7.57 4.94
C ARG A 266 -12.26 6.45 4.75
N ILE A 267 -12.35 5.39 5.55
CA ILE A 267 -11.46 4.23 5.43
C ILE A 267 -11.77 3.48 4.14
N PHE A 268 -13.05 3.29 3.82
CA PHE A 268 -13.50 2.64 2.59
C PHE A 268 -12.97 3.37 1.35
N GLN A 269 -13.10 4.70 1.30
CA GLN A 269 -12.55 5.52 0.23
C GLN A 269 -11.04 5.34 0.12
N PHE A 270 -10.32 5.48 1.23
CA PHE A 270 -8.86 5.40 1.23
C PHE A 270 -8.35 4.02 0.80
N ALA A 271 -8.84 2.96 1.44
CA ALA A 271 -8.39 1.60 1.17
C ALA A 271 -8.71 1.17 -0.27
N THR A 272 -9.94 1.43 -0.75
CA THR A 272 -10.33 1.09 -2.12
C THR A 272 -9.48 1.83 -3.15
N SER A 273 -9.23 3.13 -2.93
CA SER A 273 -8.38 3.93 -3.81
C SER A 273 -6.92 3.48 -3.75
N TYR A 274 -6.43 3.12 -2.56
CA TYR A 274 -5.07 2.61 -2.38
C TYR A 274 -4.87 1.31 -3.16
N PHE A 275 -5.75 0.32 -2.99
CA PHE A 275 -5.63 -0.96 -3.69
C PHE A 275 -5.80 -0.83 -5.21
N LEU A 276 -6.73 0.03 -5.67
CA LEU A 276 -6.87 0.32 -7.09
C LEU A 276 -5.57 0.87 -7.69
N ASN A 277 -5.02 1.92 -7.07
CA ASN A 277 -3.83 2.59 -7.57
C ASN A 277 -2.57 1.69 -7.46
N SER A 278 -2.44 0.94 -6.38
CA SER A 278 -1.33 0.01 -6.19
C SER A 278 -1.36 -1.13 -7.21
N SER A 279 -2.54 -1.61 -7.59
CA SER A 279 -2.70 -2.69 -8.56
C SER A 279 -2.37 -2.26 -9.97
N ILE A 280 -2.86 -1.09 -10.43
CA ILE A 280 -2.60 -0.59 -11.79
C ILE A 280 -1.14 -0.22 -12.00
N ASN A 281 -0.46 0.26 -10.95
CA ASN A 281 0.94 0.66 -10.98
C ASN A 281 1.90 -0.49 -10.63
N SER A 282 1.38 -1.70 -10.38
CA SER A 282 2.19 -2.84 -9.99
C SER A 282 3.02 -3.38 -11.17
N ASN A 283 4.28 -3.68 -10.89
CA ASN A 283 5.15 -4.43 -11.81
C ASN A 283 5.02 -5.95 -11.64
N ILE A 284 4.19 -6.41 -10.69
CA ILE A 284 3.96 -7.83 -10.46
C ILE A 284 2.96 -8.33 -11.49
N MET A 285 3.36 -9.37 -12.21
CA MET A 285 2.57 -9.99 -13.27
C MET A 285 1.19 -10.45 -12.73
N GLY A 286 0.11 -10.08 -13.45
CA GLY A 286 -1.26 -10.45 -13.09
C GLY A 286 -1.96 -9.52 -12.08
N MET A 287 -1.28 -8.54 -11.48
CA MET A 287 -1.91 -7.60 -10.55
C MET A 287 -2.90 -6.64 -11.23
N ASP A 288 -2.82 -6.46 -12.52
CA ASP A 288 -3.82 -5.73 -13.30
C ASP A 288 -5.21 -6.38 -13.28
N ALA A 289 -5.31 -7.68 -13.01
CA ALA A 289 -6.59 -8.34 -12.76
C ALA A 289 -7.25 -7.82 -11.47
N LEU A 290 -6.47 -7.55 -10.42
CA LEU A 290 -7.00 -6.95 -9.19
C LEU A 290 -7.50 -5.52 -9.44
N PHE A 291 -6.78 -4.74 -10.25
CA PHE A 291 -7.24 -3.42 -10.68
C PHE A 291 -8.59 -3.49 -11.39
N VAL A 292 -8.73 -4.38 -12.39
CA VAL A 292 -9.98 -4.56 -13.14
C VAL A 292 -11.14 -4.94 -12.21
N ASP A 293 -10.92 -5.92 -11.33
CA ASP A 293 -11.93 -6.37 -10.39
C ASP A 293 -12.41 -5.25 -9.45
N ILE A 294 -11.48 -4.47 -8.86
CA ILE A 294 -11.81 -3.35 -7.98
C ILE A 294 -12.54 -2.25 -8.76
N ALA A 295 -12.06 -1.90 -9.95
CA ALA A 295 -12.66 -0.90 -10.81
C ALA A 295 -14.11 -1.27 -11.15
N GLN A 296 -14.36 -2.49 -11.61
CA GLN A 296 -15.70 -2.95 -11.97
C GLN A 296 -16.63 -3.03 -10.75
N LYS A 297 -16.14 -3.61 -9.62
CA LYS A 297 -16.98 -3.85 -8.44
C LYS A 297 -17.35 -2.58 -7.68
N TYR A 298 -16.48 -1.57 -7.63
CA TYR A 298 -16.71 -0.38 -6.80
C TYR A 298 -16.87 0.91 -7.59
N TYR A 299 -16.04 1.16 -8.61
CA TYR A 299 -16.09 2.41 -9.36
C TYR A 299 -17.15 2.40 -10.45
N MET A 300 -17.12 1.42 -11.33
CA MET A 300 -18.08 1.33 -12.43
C MET A 300 -19.50 0.97 -11.96
N SER A 301 -19.63 0.35 -10.78
CA SER A 301 -20.92 0.07 -10.13
C SER A 301 -21.50 1.27 -9.34
N GLY A 302 -20.82 2.41 -9.28
CA GLY A 302 -21.26 3.61 -8.57
C GLY A 302 -21.12 3.56 -7.03
N LYS A 303 -20.43 2.57 -6.47
CA LYS A 303 -20.20 2.46 -5.03
C LYS A 303 -19.09 3.40 -4.53
N ALA A 304 -18.17 3.80 -5.41
CA ALA A 304 -17.11 4.77 -5.13
C ALA A 304 -17.66 6.21 -5.21
N PHE A 305 -18.42 6.62 -4.19
CA PHE A 305 -19.13 7.92 -4.14
C PHE A 305 -18.20 9.15 -4.22
N TRP A 306 -16.90 8.96 -4.03
CA TRP A 306 -15.85 9.99 -4.12
C TRP A 306 -15.28 10.15 -5.52
N ALA A 307 -15.59 9.23 -6.43
CA ALA A 307 -15.04 9.26 -7.78
C ALA A 307 -15.66 10.42 -8.57
N THR A 308 -14.82 11.28 -9.12
CA THR A 308 -15.26 12.31 -10.06
C THR A 308 -15.51 11.70 -11.42
N GLU A 309 -16.32 12.36 -12.27
CA GLU A 309 -16.58 11.90 -13.63
C GLU A 309 -15.28 11.73 -14.43
N GLU A 310 -14.36 12.70 -14.32
CA GLU A 310 -13.04 12.63 -14.98
C GLU A 310 -12.23 11.41 -14.51
N SER A 311 -12.19 11.14 -13.19
CA SER A 311 -11.47 9.98 -12.66
C SER A 311 -12.10 8.66 -13.09
N LEU A 312 -13.43 8.62 -13.15
CA LEU A 312 -14.18 7.43 -13.59
C LEU A 312 -13.93 7.12 -15.07
N GLU A 313 -13.90 8.14 -15.93
CA GLU A 313 -13.58 7.93 -17.36
C GLU A 313 -12.14 7.38 -17.54
N LYS A 314 -11.16 7.91 -16.83
CA LYS A 314 -9.77 7.36 -16.84
C LYS A 314 -9.72 5.91 -16.35
N ILE A 315 -10.50 5.57 -15.33
CA ILE A 315 -10.57 4.19 -14.82
C ILE A 315 -11.22 3.27 -15.87
N LYS A 316 -12.33 3.68 -16.48
CA LYS A 316 -13.00 2.92 -17.54
C LYS A 316 -12.08 2.68 -18.74
N GLU A 317 -11.34 3.71 -19.16
CA GLU A 317 -10.36 3.58 -20.23
C GLU A 317 -9.29 2.54 -19.86
N ASN A 318 -8.71 2.61 -18.67
CA ASN A 318 -7.72 1.63 -18.23
C ASN A 318 -8.29 0.21 -18.13
N VAL A 319 -9.55 0.05 -17.70
CA VAL A 319 -10.24 -1.26 -17.72
C VAL A 319 -10.38 -1.76 -19.15
N LEU A 320 -10.81 -0.92 -20.09
CA LEU A 320 -10.96 -1.28 -21.50
C LEU A 320 -9.66 -1.84 -22.11
N PHE A 321 -8.51 -1.26 -21.77
CA PHE A 321 -7.20 -1.73 -22.23
C PHE A 321 -6.71 -2.99 -21.52
N ALA A 322 -7.14 -3.24 -20.28
CA ALA A 322 -6.64 -4.34 -19.47
C ALA A 322 -7.53 -5.60 -19.53
N GLU A 323 -8.86 -5.43 -19.52
CA GLU A 323 -9.79 -6.53 -19.25
C GLU A 323 -9.73 -7.70 -20.23
N ASN A 324 -9.31 -7.46 -21.49
CA ASN A 324 -9.27 -8.48 -22.53
C ASN A 324 -7.98 -9.30 -22.54
N ASN A 325 -6.91 -8.81 -21.88
CA ASN A 325 -5.59 -9.43 -21.93
C ASN A 325 -5.06 -9.86 -20.55
N LEU A 326 -5.95 -10.17 -19.62
CA LEU A 326 -5.60 -10.68 -18.31
C LEU A 326 -5.03 -12.11 -18.40
N ILE A 327 -4.05 -12.43 -17.55
CA ILE A 327 -3.53 -13.78 -17.40
C ILE A 327 -4.67 -14.75 -17.09
N GLY A 328 -4.64 -15.91 -17.71
CA GLY A 328 -5.66 -16.95 -17.59
C GLY A 328 -6.84 -16.80 -18.55
N LYS A 329 -7.00 -15.67 -19.26
CA LYS A 329 -7.98 -15.52 -20.34
C LYS A 329 -7.46 -16.06 -21.66
N THR A 330 -8.36 -16.49 -22.54
CA THR A 330 -8.06 -16.72 -23.94
C THR A 330 -7.69 -15.39 -24.59
N ALA A 331 -6.55 -15.33 -25.27
CA ALA A 331 -6.09 -14.14 -25.97
C ALA A 331 -7.12 -13.71 -27.03
N PRO A 332 -7.41 -12.43 -27.20
CA PRO A 332 -8.27 -11.95 -28.28
C PRO A 332 -7.76 -12.44 -29.62
N ASP A 333 -8.66 -12.99 -30.43
CA ASP A 333 -8.28 -13.47 -31.77
C ASP A 333 -8.04 -12.29 -32.70
N LEU A 334 -6.99 -12.41 -33.52
CA LEU A 334 -6.58 -11.42 -34.52
C LEU A 334 -6.38 -12.09 -35.87
N THR A 335 -6.92 -11.50 -36.92
CA THR A 335 -6.58 -11.81 -38.30
C THR A 335 -5.94 -10.58 -38.90
N LEU A 336 -4.64 -10.63 -39.16
CA LEU A 336 -3.83 -9.50 -39.62
C LEU A 336 -3.12 -9.85 -40.91
N GLU A 337 -2.80 -8.83 -41.72
CA GLU A 337 -2.04 -8.98 -42.94
C GLU A 337 -0.55 -9.18 -42.66
N SER A 338 0.05 -10.19 -43.26
CA SER A 338 1.49 -10.43 -43.15
C SER A 338 2.28 -9.46 -44.04
N PHE A 339 3.62 -9.42 -43.83
CA PHE A 339 4.50 -8.61 -44.67
C PHE A 339 4.39 -8.93 -46.15
N ASP A 340 4.12 -10.21 -46.49
CA ASP A 340 3.95 -10.72 -47.84
C ASP A 340 2.53 -10.54 -48.40
N GLY A 341 1.60 -9.99 -47.65
CA GLY A 341 0.22 -9.68 -48.07
C GLY A 341 -0.81 -10.78 -47.80
N GLU A 342 -0.43 -11.86 -47.11
CA GLU A 342 -1.35 -12.94 -46.75
C GLU A 342 -1.99 -12.66 -45.38
N PHE A 343 -3.26 -13.02 -45.18
CA PHE A 343 -3.93 -12.88 -43.90
C PHE A 343 -3.63 -14.06 -42.98
N VAL A 344 -3.08 -13.78 -41.81
CA VAL A 344 -2.75 -14.78 -40.78
C VAL A 344 -3.64 -14.60 -39.56
N ASN A 345 -4.25 -15.69 -39.09
CA ASN A 345 -5.07 -15.72 -37.91
C ASN A 345 -4.28 -16.28 -36.73
N LEU A 346 -4.24 -15.53 -35.61
CA LEU A 346 -3.49 -15.87 -34.40
C LEU A 346 -3.91 -17.23 -33.82
N HIS A 347 -5.21 -17.51 -33.78
CA HIS A 347 -5.72 -18.76 -33.19
C HIS A 347 -5.50 -19.99 -34.07
N GLN A 348 -5.18 -19.78 -35.34
CA GLN A 348 -4.87 -20.89 -36.28
C GLN A 348 -3.38 -21.27 -36.30
N ILE A 349 -2.53 -20.57 -35.55
CA ILE A 349 -1.11 -20.92 -35.45
C ILE A 349 -0.97 -22.22 -34.66
N ASP A 350 -0.43 -23.26 -35.30
CA ASP A 350 -0.15 -24.55 -34.65
C ASP A 350 1.21 -24.49 -33.95
N ALA A 351 1.19 -24.22 -32.64
CA ALA A 351 2.37 -24.12 -31.80
C ALA A 351 2.04 -24.46 -30.35
N LYS A 352 2.99 -25.12 -29.68
CA LYS A 352 2.89 -25.40 -28.23
C LYS A 352 2.84 -24.09 -27.42
N TYR A 353 3.66 -23.11 -27.84
CA TYR A 353 3.67 -21.75 -27.29
C TYR A 353 3.70 -20.72 -28.43
N THR A 354 2.94 -19.65 -28.28
CA THR A 354 2.96 -18.48 -29.17
C THR A 354 3.34 -17.22 -28.41
N LEU A 355 4.41 -16.55 -28.85
CA LEU A 355 4.73 -15.21 -28.37
C LEU A 355 4.02 -14.18 -29.26
N VAL A 356 3.16 -13.35 -28.67
CA VAL A 356 2.64 -12.15 -29.34
C VAL A 356 3.53 -10.99 -28.93
N VAL A 357 4.22 -10.42 -29.92
CA VAL A 357 5.17 -9.30 -29.74
C VAL A 357 4.65 -8.09 -30.47
N ILE A 358 4.45 -6.97 -29.77
CA ILE A 358 4.02 -5.70 -30.37
C ILE A 358 5.20 -4.74 -30.31
N TYR A 359 5.61 -4.20 -31.45
CA TYR A 359 6.82 -3.39 -31.52
C TYR A 359 6.74 -2.23 -32.53
N GLU A 360 7.67 -1.30 -32.40
CA GLU A 360 7.90 -0.15 -33.29
C GLU A 360 9.39 -0.01 -33.57
N PRO A 361 9.82 0.17 -34.82
CA PRO A 361 11.23 0.41 -35.18
C PRO A 361 11.83 1.64 -34.50
N ASN A 362 11.04 2.70 -34.29
CA ASN A 362 11.47 3.96 -33.70
C ASN A 362 11.52 3.93 -32.16
N CYS A 363 11.15 2.83 -31.54
CA CYS A 363 11.22 2.66 -30.09
C CYS A 363 12.62 2.16 -29.68
N SER A 364 13.34 2.93 -28.88
CA SER A 364 14.68 2.54 -28.41
C SER A 364 14.72 1.22 -27.66
N HIS A 365 13.69 0.92 -26.87
CA HIS A 365 13.58 -0.36 -26.16
C HIS A 365 13.31 -1.53 -27.11
N CYS A 366 12.50 -1.33 -28.17
CA CYS A 366 12.23 -2.36 -29.15
C CYS A 366 13.49 -2.72 -29.97
N ASN A 367 14.35 -1.75 -30.26
CA ASN A 367 15.62 -1.99 -30.96
C ASN A 367 16.63 -2.85 -30.19
N VAL A 368 16.43 -3.01 -28.88
CA VAL A 368 17.22 -3.93 -28.05
C VAL A 368 16.45 -5.23 -27.81
N PHE A 369 15.19 -5.11 -27.37
CA PHE A 369 14.36 -6.25 -26.96
C PHE A 369 14.09 -7.24 -28.09
N VAL A 370 13.72 -6.75 -29.29
CA VAL A 370 13.30 -7.60 -30.41
C VAL A 370 14.45 -8.47 -30.95
N PRO A 371 15.65 -7.91 -31.24
CA PRO A 371 16.79 -8.72 -31.66
C PRO A 371 17.28 -9.71 -30.61
N GLU A 372 17.26 -9.30 -29.32
CA GLU A 372 17.63 -10.17 -28.20
C GLU A 372 16.65 -11.35 -28.07
N LEU A 373 15.33 -11.07 -28.15
CA LEU A 373 14.30 -12.10 -28.13
C LEU A 373 14.47 -13.09 -29.32
N TYR A 374 14.79 -12.59 -30.50
CA TYR A 374 15.05 -13.41 -31.66
C TYR A 374 16.25 -14.36 -31.47
N ALA A 375 17.40 -13.79 -31.08
CA ALA A 375 18.65 -14.53 -30.95
C ALA A 375 18.63 -15.51 -29.77
N ASP A 376 18.17 -15.06 -28.59
CA ASP A 376 18.31 -15.78 -27.32
C ASP A 376 17.14 -16.71 -26.99
N VAL A 377 15.96 -16.48 -27.60
CA VAL A 377 14.75 -17.28 -27.33
C VAL A 377 14.26 -18.01 -28.57
N TYR A 378 13.97 -17.26 -29.64
CA TYR A 378 13.34 -17.88 -30.83
C TYR A 378 14.24 -18.88 -31.54
N LEU A 379 15.45 -18.46 -31.93
CA LEU A 379 16.36 -19.34 -32.69
C LEU A 379 16.66 -20.68 -32.01
N PRO A 380 16.92 -20.74 -30.69
CA PRO A 380 17.11 -21.99 -29.97
C PRO A 380 15.86 -22.88 -29.84
N LEU A 381 14.66 -22.27 -29.83
CA LEU A 381 13.42 -22.97 -29.49
C LEU A 381 12.40 -23.12 -30.60
N ARG A 382 12.60 -22.49 -31.77
CA ARG A 382 11.66 -22.56 -32.94
C ARG A 382 11.28 -23.97 -33.37
N ASN A 383 12.23 -24.91 -33.31
CA ASN A 383 11.99 -26.31 -33.68
C ASN A 383 11.40 -27.16 -32.54
N LYS A 384 11.10 -26.54 -31.40
CA LYS A 384 10.53 -27.21 -30.23
C LYS A 384 9.06 -26.81 -29.95
N GLY A 385 8.43 -26.13 -30.93
CA GLY A 385 7.03 -25.75 -30.88
C GLY A 385 6.80 -24.32 -30.38
N LEU A 386 7.76 -23.40 -30.54
CA LEU A 386 7.63 -21.99 -30.32
C LEU A 386 7.43 -21.24 -31.64
N GLU A 387 6.35 -20.44 -31.71
CA GLU A 387 6.10 -19.50 -32.80
C GLU A 387 6.01 -18.06 -32.25
N VAL A 388 6.34 -17.09 -33.13
CA VAL A 388 6.25 -15.67 -32.80
C VAL A 388 5.32 -14.95 -33.77
N PHE A 389 4.24 -14.40 -33.24
CA PHE A 389 3.30 -13.52 -33.95
C PHE A 389 3.67 -12.07 -33.62
N ALA A 390 4.41 -11.43 -34.51
CA ALA A 390 5.03 -10.14 -34.34
C ALA A 390 4.20 -9.05 -35.03
N ILE A 391 3.58 -8.17 -34.22
CA ILE A 391 2.70 -7.10 -34.69
C ILE A 391 3.50 -5.80 -34.79
N TYR A 392 3.71 -5.33 -36.00
CA TYR A 392 4.18 -3.98 -36.28
C TYR A 392 3.06 -2.98 -35.98
N SER A 393 3.27 -2.04 -35.08
CA SER A 393 2.19 -1.19 -34.55
C SER A 393 2.02 0.15 -35.27
N MET A 394 2.85 0.41 -36.30
CA MET A 394 2.81 1.61 -37.13
C MET A 394 2.21 1.32 -38.52
N ASP A 395 2.29 2.29 -39.43
CA ASP A 395 1.65 2.29 -40.76
C ASP A 395 2.64 2.51 -41.92
N ASN A 396 3.95 2.41 -41.69
CA ASN A 396 4.98 2.59 -42.71
C ASN A 396 5.63 1.25 -43.09
N LYS A 397 5.20 0.65 -44.21
CA LYS A 397 5.67 -0.66 -44.67
C LYS A 397 7.15 -0.67 -45.06
N GLU A 398 7.68 0.44 -45.59
CA GLU A 398 9.10 0.57 -45.96
C GLU A 398 10.01 0.52 -44.73
N GLU A 399 9.71 1.34 -43.73
CA GLU A 399 10.40 1.33 -42.44
C GLU A 399 10.33 -0.03 -41.73
N TRP A 400 9.17 -0.69 -41.82
CA TRP A 400 9.00 -2.05 -41.33
C TRP A 400 9.91 -3.05 -42.04
N GLY A 401 9.97 -3.00 -43.37
CA GLY A 401 10.85 -3.85 -44.17
C GLY A 401 12.34 -3.66 -43.85
N GLU A 402 12.78 -2.42 -43.70
CA GLU A 402 14.16 -2.10 -43.30
C GLU A 402 14.49 -2.69 -41.90
N PHE A 403 13.55 -2.63 -40.95
CA PHE A 403 13.72 -3.20 -39.64
C PHE A 403 13.82 -4.73 -39.66
N LEU A 404 12.95 -5.39 -40.44
CA LEU A 404 12.98 -6.86 -40.64
C LEU A 404 14.29 -7.33 -41.27
N GLU A 405 14.77 -6.63 -42.29
CA GLU A 405 16.02 -6.94 -42.96
C GLU A 405 17.23 -6.74 -42.05
N LYS A 406 17.28 -5.59 -41.37
CA LYS A 406 18.37 -5.25 -40.46
C LYS A 406 18.53 -6.27 -39.32
N HIS A 407 17.45 -6.80 -38.79
CA HIS A 407 17.46 -7.72 -37.65
C HIS A 407 17.21 -9.17 -38.06
N GLN A 408 17.08 -9.48 -39.38
CA GLN A 408 16.86 -10.81 -39.95
C GLN A 408 15.62 -11.54 -39.39
N LEU A 409 14.50 -10.82 -39.24
CA LEU A 409 13.30 -11.29 -38.54
C LEU A 409 12.27 -11.98 -39.44
N PHE A 410 12.60 -12.31 -40.69
CA PHE A 410 11.66 -12.89 -41.65
C PHE A 410 11.18 -14.31 -41.29
N ASP A 411 11.86 -15.00 -40.37
CA ASP A 411 11.43 -16.29 -39.82
C ASP A 411 10.21 -16.17 -38.88
N TRP A 412 9.88 -14.94 -38.41
CA TRP A 412 8.70 -14.70 -37.59
C TRP A 412 7.44 -14.53 -38.44
N ILE A 413 6.27 -14.76 -37.87
CA ILE A 413 4.99 -14.38 -38.44
C ILE A 413 4.82 -12.87 -38.26
N ASN A 414 5.32 -12.08 -39.20
CA ASN A 414 5.32 -10.64 -39.15
C ASN A 414 4.03 -10.09 -39.73
N VAL A 415 3.25 -9.37 -38.94
CA VAL A 415 1.91 -8.88 -39.31
C VAL A 415 1.70 -7.41 -38.91
N TRP A 416 0.74 -6.78 -39.56
CA TRP A 416 0.32 -5.41 -39.25
C TRP A 416 -1.19 -5.21 -39.43
N ASP A 417 -1.70 -4.06 -38.96
CA ASP A 417 -3.09 -3.63 -39.16
C ASP A 417 -3.09 -2.27 -39.85
N GLU A 418 -2.80 -2.26 -41.16
CA GLU A 418 -2.69 -1.02 -41.94
C GLU A 418 -3.92 -0.10 -41.76
N HIS A 419 -5.10 -0.69 -41.68
CA HIS A 419 -6.36 0.04 -41.63
C HIS A 419 -6.92 0.22 -40.22
N HIS A 420 -6.20 -0.19 -39.18
CA HIS A 420 -6.58 -0.11 -37.76
C HIS A 420 -7.97 -0.72 -37.44
N VAL A 421 -8.37 -1.78 -38.14
CA VAL A 421 -9.68 -2.41 -38.00
C VAL A 421 -9.74 -3.50 -36.94
N SER A 422 -8.61 -4.13 -36.61
CA SER A 422 -8.55 -5.23 -35.64
C SER A 422 -8.71 -4.81 -34.20
N ARG A 423 -8.47 -3.53 -33.89
CA ARG A 423 -8.45 -2.96 -32.55
C ARG A 423 -7.38 -3.59 -31.63
N PHE A 424 -6.33 -4.22 -32.19
CA PHE A 424 -5.29 -4.89 -31.39
C PHE A 424 -4.68 -3.95 -30.33
N LYS A 425 -4.55 -2.65 -30.64
CA LYS A 425 -4.00 -1.66 -29.70
C LYS A 425 -4.78 -1.58 -28.39
N ILE A 426 -6.11 -1.80 -28.44
CA ILE A 426 -6.97 -1.85 -27.26
C ILE A 426 -6.93 -3.25 -26.64
N LEU A 427 -7.10 -4.29 -27.47
CA LEU A 427 -7.22 -5.66 -27.01
C LEU A 427 -5.96 -6.20 -26.31
N TYR A 428 -4.80 -5.72 -26.71
CA TYR A 428 -3.49 -6.11 -26.17
C TYR A 428 -2.74 -4.97 -25.47
N ASP A 429 -3.44 -3.92 -25.05
CA ASP A 429 -2.83 -2.76 -24.36
C ASP A 429 -1.52 -2.26 -24.99
N ALA A 430 -1.55 -1.99 -26.29
CA ALA A 430 -0.39 -1.53 -27.04
C ALA A 430 -0.11 -0.02 -26.88
N ARG A 431 -0.42 0.56 -25.72
CA ARG A 431 -0.08 1.96 -25.39
C ARG A 431 1.40 2.17 -25.10
N LYS A 432 2.12 1.07 -24.89
CA LYS A 432 3.59 1.06 -24.69
C LYS A 432 4.19 -0.09 -25.46
N THR A 433 5.31 0.12 -26.13
CA THR A 433 6.11 -0.87 -26.83
C THR A 433 7.50 -1.04 -26.18
N PRO A 434 8.08 -2.25 -26.20
CA PRO A 434 7.51 -3.49 -26.73
C PRO A 434 6.40 -4.05 -25.84
N GLY A 435 5.31 -4.58 -26.43
CA GLY A 435 4.32 -5.41 -25.78
C GLY A 435 4.68 -6.89 -25.92
N LEU A 436 4.53 -7.69 -24.87
CA LEU A 436 4.80 -9.13 -24.91
C LEU A 436 3.72 -9.92 -24.19
N TYR A 437 3.19 -10.95 -24.87
CA TYR A 437 2.28 -11.95 -24.31
C TYR A 437 2.77 -13.34 -24.68
N LEU A 438 2.74 -14.26 -23.73
CA LEU A 438 3.02 -15.67 -23.94
C LEU A 438 1.71 -16.45 -23.85
N LEU A 439 1.38 -17.17 -24.92
CA LEU A 439 0.17 -17.98 -25.04
C LEU A 439 0.54 -19.47 -25.03
N ASP A 440 -0.31 -20.29 -24.40
CA ASP A 440 -0.24 -21.76 -24.52
C ASP A 440 -0.84 -22.27 -25.84
N GLU A 441 -0.88 -23.57 -26.02
CA GLU A 441 -1.43 -24.24 -27.22
C GLU A 441 -2.92 -23.92 -27.46
N ASN A 442 -3.67 -23.61 -26.37
CA ASN A 442 -5.07 -23.23 -26.44
C ASN A 442 -5.26 -21.70 -26.56
N LYS A 443 -4.19 -20.97 -26.85
CA LYS A 443 -4.16 -19.49 -26.92
C LYS A 443 -4.57 -18.80 -25.63
N LYS A 444 -4.37 -19.47 -24.49
CA LYS A 444 -4.56 -18.85 -23.18
C LYS A 444 -3.33 -18.02 -22.80
N ILE A 445 -3.53 -16.81 -22.34
CA ILE A 445 -2.45 -15.93 -21.86
C ILE A 445 -1.91 -16.51 -20.54
N ILE A 446 -0.68 -17.01 -20.57
CA ILE A 446 -0.02 -17.59 -19.39
C ILE A 446 0.99 -16.64 -18.76
N ALA A 447 1.51 -15.69 -19.55
CA ALA A 447 2.39 -14.64 -19.04
C ALA A 447 2.34 -13.40 -19.94
N LYS A 448 2.72 -12.24 -19.39
CA LYS A 448 2.86 -10.98 -20.12
C LYS A 448 3.88 -10.05 -19.47
N LYS A 449 4.39 -9.07 -20.25
CA LYS A 449 5.34 -8.05 -19.77
C LYS A 449 6.64 -8.65 -19.17
N MET A 450 7.07 -9.78 -19.69
CA MET A 450 8.33 -10.45 -19.29
C MET A 450 9.54 -9.81 -19.96
N THR A 451 10.69 -9.86 -19.30
CA THR A 451 11.98 -9.61 -19.93
C THR A 451 12.39 -10.80 -20.80
N VAL A 452 13.32 -10.61 -21.73
CA VAL A 452 13.84 -11.70 -22.59
C VAL A 452 14.39 -12.86 -21.74
N GLU A 453 15.14 -12.53 -20.67
CA GLU A 453 15.68 -13.55 -19.75
C GLU A 453 14.58 -14.37 -19.07
N GLN A 454 13.50 -13.71 -18.63
CA GLN A 454 12.35 -14.40 -18.01
C GLN A 454 11.65 -15.32 -19.00
N VAL A 455 11.43 -14.87 -20.24
CA VAL A 455 10.85 -15.70 -21.33
C VAL A 455 11.72 -16.90 -21.61
N LYS A 456 13.03 -16.68 -21.77
CA LYS A 456 14.02 -17.73 -22.00
C LYS A 456 13.97 -18.81 -20.93
N LYS A 457 14.10 -18.38 -19.67
CA LYS A 457 14.10 -19.30 -18.53
C LYS A 457 12.79 -20.10 -18.42
N PHE A 458 11.65 -19.45 -18.64
CA PHE A 458 10.37 -20.14 -18.62
C PHE A 458 10.27 -21.19 -19.74
N LEU A 459 10.53 -20.80 -20.98
CA LEU A 459 10.40 -21.70 -22.13
C LEU A 459 11.43 -22.82 -22.15
N GLU A 460 12.65 -22.60 -21.66
CA GLU A 460 13.66 -23.65 -21.48
C GLU A 460 13.22 -24.73 -20.49
N LEU A 461 12.48 -24.38 -19.44
CA LEU A 461 11.92 -25.33 -18.48
C LEU A 461 10.76 -26.14 -19.09
N GLU A 462 9.95 -25.51 -19.94
CA GLU A 462 8.73 -26.12 -20.51
C GLU A 462 8.95 -26.90 -21.81
N LEU A 463 10.00 -26.55 -22.56
CA LEU A 463 10.29 -27.12 -23.89
C LEU A 463 11.52 -28.06 -23.90
N ASN A 464 12.25 -28.21 -22.81
CA ASN A 464 13.31 -29.18 -22.63
C ASN A 464 12.81 -30.37 -21.81
#